data_38229b98bcdc59ea56da5b07eb197acb
#
_entry.id   38229b98bcdc59ea56da5b07eb197acb
#
_cell.length_a   1.000
_cell.length_b   1.000
_cell.length_c   1.000
_cell.angle_alpha   90.00
_cell.angle_beta   90.00
_cell.angle_gamma   90.00
#
_symmetry.space_group_name_H-M   'P 1'
#
loop_
_entity.id
_entity.type
_entity.pdbx_description
1 polymer ?
#
loop_
_entity_poly.entity_id
_entity_poly.type
_entity_poly.pdbx_seq_one_letter_code
_entity_poly.pdbx_strand_id
1 'polypeptide(L)'
;LKQDKARIVKYTPFTIQLLFECENKTQDITLGVDAGSKVIGLSATTKGKELYSSEIELRNDIVNLLSTRRQNRRTRRNRLRYRKPRFNNRVSRKKKGWLAPSIEHKIQTHIKVVGDVYKILPIDKIIVETASFDIQKIKNPDISSTEYQQGEQMGFWNVREYVLFRDNHTCQSCKGK
;
A
#
# COMPACT_ATOMS: atom_id res chain seq x y z
N LEU A 1 1.66 41.37 5.88
CA LEU A 1 2.33 41.92 4.69
C LEU A 1 2.09 43.41 4.55
N LYS A 2 0.85 43.86 4.27
CA LYS A 2 0.58 45.32 4.13
C LYS A 2 0.75 46.14 5.43
N GLN A 3 0.78 45.50 6.59
CA GLN A 3 0.94 46.13 7.91
C GLN A 3 2.27 45.75 8.58
N ASP A 4 3.21 45.20 7.84
CA ASP A 4 4.52 44.66 8.30
C ASP A 4 4.46 43.68 9.47
N LYS A 5 3.29 43.05 9.69
CA LYS A 5 3.06 42.04 10.73
C LYS A 5 3.41 40.62 10.30
N ALA A 6 3.71 40.40 9.02
CA ALA A 6 4.07 39.09 8.49
C ALA A 6 5.00 39.23 7.28
N ARG A 7 5.91 38.28 7.11
CA ARG A 7 6.77 38.12 5.95
C ARG A 7 6.58 36.78 5.26
N ILE A 8 6.76 36.74 3.95
CA ILE A 8 6.75 35.48 3.18
C ILE A 8 8.09 34.76 3.42
N VAL A 9 8.01 33.48 3.78
CA VAL A 9 9.18 32.61 3.96
C VAL A 9 9.36 31.67 2.78
N LYS A 10 8.24 31.15 2.23
CA LYS A 10 8.23 30.27 1.06
C LYS A 10 7.00 30.55 0.20
N TYR A 11 7.12 30.25 -1.10
CA TYR A 11 6.00 30.34 -2.04
C TYR A 11 5.32 28.97 -2.27
N THR A 12 6.04 27.86 -2.09
CA THR A 12 5.50 26.51 -2.28
C THR A 12 6.02 25.58 -1.20
N PRO A 13 5.16 25.08 -0.28
CA PRO A 13 3.82 25.62 0.02
C PRO A 13 3.90 27.08 0.49
N PHE A 14 2.83 27.85 0.23
CA PHE A 14 2.82 29.25 0.64
C PHE A 14 2.89 29.36 2.16
N THR A 15 3.98 29.93 2.64
CA THR A 15 4.29 30.00 4.08
C THR A 15 4.64 31.43 4.45
N ILE A 16 3.96 31.94 5.46
CA ILE A 16 4.25 33.24 6.05
C ILE A 16 4.75 33.07 7.48
N GLN A 17 5.64 33.92 7.89
CA GLN A 17 6.05 34.07 9.29
C GLN A 17 5.39 35.30 9.87
N LEU A 18 4.71 35.13 11.01
CA LEU A 18 4.21 36.26 11.81
C LEU A 18 5.38 36.91 12.53
N LEU A 19 5.38 38.25 12.57
CA LEU A 19 6.43 39.06 13.20
C LEU A 19 6.02 39.56 14.61
N PHE A 20 4.99 39.00 15.16
CA PHE A 20 4.49 39.28 16.52
C PHE A 20 4.21 37.98 17.25
N GLU A 21 4.27 37.98 18.54
CA GLU A 21 3.90 36.83 19.37
C GLU A 21 2.40 36.60 19.33
N CYS A 22 1.99 35.38 19.07
CA CYS A 22 0.60 34.94 19.08
C CYS A 22 0.49 33.59 19.79
N GLU A 23 -0.65 33.34 20.41
CA GLU A 23 -0.96 32.05 21.01
C GLU A 23 -1.08 30.99 19.91
N ASN A 24 -0.46 29.84 20.15
CA ASN A 24 -0.58 28.67 19.28
C ASN A 24 -1.95 28.00 19.48
N LYS A 25 -2.98 28.56 18.86
CA LYS A 25 -4.31 27.92 18.83
C LYS A 25 -4.46 27.18 17.50
N THR A 26 -4.17 25.89 17.52
CA THR A 26 -4.43 25.00 16.41
C THR A 26 -5.75 24.27 16.61
N GLN A 27 -6.47 24.00 15.52
CA GLN A 27 -7.64 23.12 15.55
C GLN A 27 -7.16 21.67 15.54
N ASP A 28 -7.93 20.81 16.21
CA ASP A 28 -7.65 19.36 16.14
C ASP A 28 -7.86 18.86 14.71
N ILE A 29 -6.79 18.41 14.09
CA ILE A 29 -6.80 17.89 12.72
C ILE A 29 -6.52 16.39 12.75
N THR A 30 -7.43 15.62 12.20
CA THR A 30 -7.27 14.17 12.05
C THR A 30 -6.90 13.86 10.60
N LEU A 31 -5.77 13.17 10.40
CA LEU A 31 -5.36 12.65 9.11
C LEU A 31 -5.82 11.20 8.96
N GLY A 32 -6.75 10.94 8.04
CA GLY A 32 -7.10 9.61 7.57
C GLY A 32 -6.12 9.16 6.49
N VAL A 33 -5.65 7.92 6.59
CA VAL A 33 -4.73 7.30 5.64
C VAL A 33 -5.29 5.96 5.18
N ASP A 34 -5.64 5.85 3.91
CA ASP A 34 -5.89 4.58 3.24
C ASP A 34 -4.56 4.08 2.66
N ALA A 35 -4.00 3.05 3.30
CA ALA A 35 -2.70 2.49 2.96
C ALA A 35 -2.80 1.41 1.88
N GLY A 36 -3.28 1.78 0.70
CA GLY A 36 -3.43 0.87 -0.44
C GLY A 36 -2.10 0.37 -1.01
N SER A 37 -2.13 -0.76 -1.72
CA SER A 37 -0.95 -1.37 -2.34
C SER A 37 -0.54 -0.75 -3.67
N LYS A 38 -1.45 -0.03 -4.33
CA LYS A 38 -1.24 0.67 -5.61
C LYS A 38 -1.39 2.17 -5.47
N VAL A 39 -2.26 2.60 -4.59
CA VAL A 39 -2.63 4.00 -4.37
C VAL A 39 -2.66 4.23 -2.86
N ILE A 40 -2.30 5.42 -2.45
CA ILE A 40 -2.44 5.91 -1.08
C ILE A 40 -3.45 7.03 -1.10
N GLY A 41 -4.54 6.89 -0.33
CA GLY A 41 -5.51 7.94 -0.09
C GLY A 41 -5.19 8.69 1.21
N LEU A 42 -5.27 10.01 1.18
CA LEU A 42 -5.08 10.87 2.36
C LEU A 42 -6.21 11.88 2.44
N SER A 43 -6.76 12.05 3.62
CA SER A 43 -7.75 13.09 3.93
C SER A 43 -7.49 13.67 5.31
N ALA A 44 -7.30 14.97 5.40
CA ALA A 44 -7.16 15.68 6.67
C ALA A 44 -8.45 16.47 6.96
N THR A 45 -9.05 16.17 8.10
CA THR A 45 -10.37 16.72 8.49
C THR A 45 -10.32 17.37 9.87
N THR A 46 -11.13 18.41 10.04
CA THR A 46 -11.38 19.08 11.31
C THR A 46 -12.86 19.43 11.45
N LYS A 47 -13.51 19.08 12.58
CA LYS A 47 -14.91 19.43 12.89
C LYS A 47 -15.88 19.29 11.70
N GLY A 48 -15.75 18.21 10.91
CA GLY A 48 -16.60 17.94 9.75
C GLY A 48 -16.21 18.69 8.47
N LYS A 49 -15.09 19.41 8.45
CA LYS A 49 -14.56 20.06 7.24
C LYS A 49 -13.27 19.37 6.79
N GLU A 50 -13.20 19.01 5.52
CA GLU A 50 -11.98 18.54 4.90
C GLU A 50 -11.07 19.72 4.54
N LEU A 51 -9.83 19.67 5.00
CA LEU A 51 -8.82 20.69 4.78
C LEU A 51 -7.84 20.32 3.67
N TYR A 52 -7.62 19.01 3.50
CA TYR A 52 -6.68 18.47 2.53
C TYR A 52 -7.16 17.10 2.08
N SER A 53 -7.06 16.84 0.79
CA SER A 53 -7.33 15.55 0.18
C SER A 53 -6.29 15.27 -0.89
N SER A 54 -5.79 14.05 -0.96
CA SER A 54 -4.88 13.64 -2.02
C SER A 54 -4.90 12.13 -2.25
N GLU A 55 -4.62 11.77 -3.48
CA GLU A 55 -4.44 10.41 -3.94
C GLU A 55 -3.08 10.29 -4.62
N ILE A 56 -2.26 9.33 -4.19
CA ILE A 56 -0.89 9.16 -4.66
C ILE A 56 -0.72 7.76 -5.23
N GLU A 57 -0.42 7.68 -6.51
CA GLU A 57 -0.09 6.42 -7.16
C GLU A 57 1.29 5.93 -6.75
N LEU A 58 1.34 4.68 -6.30
CA LEU A 58 2.58 3.99 -6.01
C LEU A 58 3.21 3.43 -7.28
N ARG A 59 4.52 3.27 -7.23
CA ARG A 59 5.29 2.68 -8.32
C ARG A 59 4.80 1.25 -8.64
N ASN A 60 4.40 1.02 -9.88
CA ASN A 60 3.84 -0.24 -10.37
C ASN A 60 4.69 -0.95 -11.44
N ASP A 61 5.78 -0.33 -11.90
CA ASP A 61 6.63 -0.79 -13.02
C ASP A 61 7.65 -1.89 -12.63
N ILE A 62 7.80 -2.19 -11.35
CA ILE A 62 8.85 -3.07 -10.81
C ILE A 62 8.80 -4.47 -11.42
N VAL A 63 7.60 -5.03 -11.64
CA VAL A 63 7.43 -6.37 -12.21
C VAL A 63 8.00 -6.41 -13.63
N ASN A 64 7.68 -5.39 -14.43
CA ASN A 64 8.17 -5.27 -15.81
C ASN A 64 9.68 -5.09 -15.87
N LEU A 65 10.24 -4.24 -15.00
CA LEU A 65 11.68 -4.03 -14.90
C LEU A 65 12.44 -5.31 -14.48
N LEU A 66 11.89 -6.07 -13.52
CA LEU A 66 12.48 -7.34 -13.11
C LEU A 66 12.39 -8.39 -14.21
N SER A 67 11.30 -8.44 -14.97
CA SER A 67 11.14 -9.31 -16.12
C SER A 67 12.17 -8.99 -17.22
N THR A 68 12.29 -7.74 -17.61
CA THR A 68 13.29 -7.25 -18.57
C THR A 68 14.71 -7.57 -18.11
N ARG A 69 15.01 -7.34 -16.84
CA ARG A 69 16.31 -7.69 -16.26
C ARG A 69 16.59 -9.19 -16.31
N ARG A 70 15.59 -10.02 -16.09
CA ARG A 70 15.69 -11.49 -16.20
C ARG A 70 15.98 -11.89 -17.64
N GLN A 71 15.24 -11.33 -18.60
CA GLN A 71 15.43 -11.57 -20.03
C GLN A 71 16.82 -11.17 -20.50
N ASN A 72 17.29 -9.97 -20.18
CA ASN A 72 18.62 -9.50 -20.51
C ASN A 72 19.74 -10.39 -19.94
N ARG A 73 19.58 -10.87 -18.70
CA ARG A 73 20.52 -11.85 -18.11
C ARG A 73 20.53 -13.17 -18.86
N ARG A 74 19.34 -13.66 -19.28
CA ARG A 74 19.20 -14.90 -20.05
C ARG A 74 19.88 -14.78 -21.40
N THR A 75 19.61 -13.71 -22.15
CA THR A 75 20.24 -13.41 -23.43
C THR A 75 21.77 -13.32 -23.32
N ARG A 76 22.26 -12.58 -22.32
CA ARG A 76 23.72 -12.44 -22.09
C ARG A 76 24.40 -13.78 -21.80
N ARG A 77 23.77 -14.64 -21.02
CA ARG A 77 24.30 -15.99 -20.75
C ARG A 77 24.40 -16.85 -22.00
N ASN A 78 23.40 -16.79 -22.86
CA ASN A 78 23.36 -17.60 -24.07
C ASN A 78 24.33 -17.10 -25.15
N ARG A 79 24.55 -15.78 -25.24
CA ARG A 79 25.42 -15.18 -26.28
C ARG A 79 26.92 -15.32 -26.00
N LEU A 80 27.32 -15.10 -24.76
CA LEU A 80 28.74 -14.97 -24.44
C LEU A 80 29.35 -16.25 -23.87
N ARG A 81 28.64 -16.95 -23.01
CA ARG A 81 29.12 -18.14 -22.33
C ARG A 81 28.00 -18.85 -21.62
N TYR A 82 27.82 -20.14 -21.92
CA TYR A 82 26.89 -20.94 -21.14
C TYR A 82 27.37 -21.03 -19.69
N ARG A 83 26.55 -20.63 -18.75
CA ARG A 83 26.75 -20.80 -17.31
C ARG A 83 25.49 -21.40 -16.72
N LYS A 84 25.66 -22.49 -15.97
CA LYS A 84 24.55 -23.07 -15.23
C LYS A 84 23.87 -21.98 -14.36
N PRO A 85 22.52 -21.91 -14.36
CA PRO A 85 21.82 -20.99 -13.46
C PRO A 85 22.20 -21.29 -12.03
N ARG A 86 22.60 -20.27 -11.31
CA ARG A 86 22.85 -20.37 -9.87
C ARG A 86 21.53 -20.13 -9.16
N PHE A 87 20.82 -21.18 -8.84
CA PHE A 87 19.62 -21.12 -7.99
C PHE A 87 20.00 -21.02 -6.51
N ASN A 88 20.97 -20.20 -6.20
CA ASN A 88 21.48 -20.17 -4.85
C ASN A 88 20.46 -19.54 -3.93
N ASN A 89 20.02 -20.24 -3.06
CA ASN A 89 19.78 -20.17 -1.61
C ASN A 89 20.06 -18.81 -0.96
N ARG A 90 19.73 -17.73 -1.67
CA ARG A 90 19.75 -16.39 -1.09
C ARG A 90 18.68 -16.27 0.00
N VAL A 91 17.71 -17.18 0.02
CA VAL A 91 16.66 -17.24 1.05
C VAL A 91 17.24 -17.59 2.41
N SER A 92 18.17 -18.54 2.49
CA SER A 92 18.82 -18.96 3.75
C SER A 92 19.73 -17.88 4.38
N ARG A 93 20.17 -16.90 3.57
CA ARG A 93 20.99 -15.77 4.04
C ARG A 93 20.20 -14.52 4.41
N LYS A 94 18.89 -14.55 4.27
CA LYS A 94 18.06 -13.42 4.65
C LYS A 94 17.93 -13.36 6.16
N LYS A 95 18.18 -12.20 6.72
CA LYS A 95 17.98 -11.94 8.15
C LYS A 95 16.49 -12.05 8.47
N LYS A 96 16.16 -12.43 9.72
CA LYS A 96 14.79 -12.40 10.23
C LYS A 96 14.22 -10.98 10.03
N GLY A 97 13.02 -10.88 9.50
CA GLY A 97 12.39 -9.59 9.20
C GLY A 97 12.81 -8.95 7.87
N TRP A 98 13.59 -9.66 7.02
CA TRP A 98 13.94 -9.12 5.71
C TRP A 98 12.71 -8.93 4.81
N LEU A 99 12.56 -7.72 4.31
CA LEU A 99 11.55 -7.37 3.31
C LEU A 99 12.19 -7.24 1.92
N ALA A 100 11.42 -7.51 0.88
CA ALA A 100 11.87 -7.22 -0.48
C ALA A 100 12.06 -5.70 -0.65
N PRO A 101 13.13 -5.24 -1.33
CA PRO A 101 13.39 -3.82 -1.50
C PRO A 101 12.21 -3.03 -2.08
N SER A 102 11.39 -3.66 -2.91
CA SER A 102 10.16 -3.05 -3.45
C SER A 102 9.09 -2.83 -2.39
N ILE A 103 8.98 -3.72 -1.41
CA ILE A 103 8.04 -3.57 -0.29
C ILE A 103 8.54 -2.48 0.65
N GLU A 104 9.83 -2.52 0.97
CA GLU A 104 10.46 -1.50 1.80
C GLU A 104 10.31 -0.11 1.19
N HIS A 105 10.55 0.03 -0.12
CA HIS A 105 10.32 1.28 -0.84
C HIS A 105 8.87 1.75 -0.73
N LYS A 106 7.88 0.86 -0.84
CA LYS A 106 6.47 1.21 -0.66
C LYS A 106 6.23 1.75 0.75
N ILE A 107 6.69 1.07 1.78
CA ILE A 107 6.56 1.50 3.18
C ILE A 107 7.17 2.90 3.37
N GLN A 108 8.39 3.12 2.88
CA GLN A 108 9.06 4.41 2.96
C GLN A 108 8.29 5.51 2.20
N THR A 109 7.64 5.16 1.09
CA THR A 109 6.79 6.11 0.35
C THR A 109 5.57 6.52 1.19
N HIS A 110 4.89 5.57 1.86
CA HIS A 110 3.78 5.89 2.75
C HIS A 110 4.23 6.83 3.89
N ILE A 111 5.32 6.50 4.55
CA ILE A 111 5.87 7.32 5.64
C ILE A 111 6.23 8.73 5.14
N LYS A 112 6.88 8.82 3.98
CA LYS A 112 7.26 10.09 3.38
C LYS A 112 6.04 10.97 3.09
N VAL A 113 5.02 10.40 2.46
CA VAL A 113 3.81 11.13 2.08
C VAL A 113 3.07 11.66 3.29
N VAL A 114 2.90 10.83 4.34
CA VAL A 114 2.36 11.27 5.63
C VAL A 114 3.21 12.40 6.21
N GLY A 115 4.53 12.25 6.21
CA GLY A 115 5.46 13.28 6.68
C GLY A 115 5.38 14.61 5.89
N ASP A 116 5.06 14.54 4.60
CA ASP A 116 4.88 15.74 3.79
C ASP A 116 3.60 16.50 4.15
N VAL A 117 2.52 15.80 4.54
CA VAL A 117 1.29 16.44 5.07
C VAL A 117 1.57 17.12 6.42
N TYR A 118 2.37 16.52 7.29
CA TYR A 118 2.78 17.14 8.55
C TYR A 118 3.53 18.47 8.38
N LYS A 119 4.21 18.66 7.27
CA LYS A 119 4.90 19.94 6.97
C LYS A 119 3.94 21.07 6.59
N ILE A 120 2.72 20.69 6.20
CA ILE A 120 1.70 21.63 5.68
C ILE A 120 0.66 21.93 6.76
N LEU A 121 0.25 20.89 7.50
CA LEU A 121 -0.84 20.96 8.49
C LEU A 121 -0.36 20.48 9.86
N PRO A 122 -0.80 21.11 10.93
CA PRO A 122 -0.55 20.67 12.31
C PRO A 122 -1.47 19.48 12.63
N ILE A 123 -1.06 18.28 12.24
CA ILE A 123 -1.81 17.03 12.46
C ILE A 123 -1.70 16.63 13.94
N ASP A 124 -2.85 16.46 14.59
CA ASP A 124 -2.95 15.99 15.98
C ASP A 124 -3.05 14.46 16.05
N LYS A 125 -3.84 13.87 15.15
CA LYS A 125 -4.09 12.42 15.16
C LYS A 125 -4.01 11.83 13.76
N ILE A 126 -3.42 10.62 13.64
CA ILE A 126 -3.46 9.82 12.42
C ILE A 126 -4.36 8.60 12.64
N ILE A 127 -5.23 8.33 11.67
CA ILE A 127 -6.03 7.11 11.59
C ILE A 127 -5.65 6.40 10.29
N VAL A 128 -5.11 5.19 10.42
CA VAL A 128 -4.73 4.36 9.27
C VAL A 128 -5.77 3.26 9.09
N GLU A 129 -6.31 3.14 7.89
CA GLU A 129 -7.16 2.02 7.54
C GLU A 129 -6.31 0.74 7.42
N THR A 130 -6.66 -0.26 8.21
CA THR A 130 -6.05 -1.59 8.15
C THR A 130 -7.10 -2.59 7.72
N ALA A 131 -7.12 -2.92 6.42
CA ALA A 131 -8.00 -3.95 5.92
C ALA A 131 -7.35 -5.33 6.11
N SER A 132 -7.84 -6.11 7.05
CA SER A 132 -7.57 -7.54 7.12
C SER A 132 -8.82 -8.29 6.65
N PHE A 133 -8.83 -8.67 5.37
CA PHE A 133 -9.92 -9.47 4.81
C PHE A 133 -9.62 -10.96 5.01
N ASP A 134 -9.99 -11.47 6.16
CA ASP A 134 -10.05 -12.90 6.39
C ASP A 134 -11.46 -13.40 6.05
N ILE A 135 -11.66 -13.81 4.79
CA ILE A 135 -12.96 -14.26 4.29
C ILE A 135 -13.47 -15.48 5.08
N GLN A 136 -12.59 -16.36 5.51
CA GLN A 136 -12.97 -17.53 6.30
C GLN A 136 -13.45 -17.12 7.69
N LYS A 137 -12.74 -16.18 8.31
CA LYS A 137 -13.12 -15.63 9.62
C LYS A 137 -14.39 -14.77 9.56
N ILE A 138 -14.64 -14.08 8.43
CA ILE A 138 -15.90 -13.35 8.21
C ILE A 138 -17.09 -14.33 8.13
N LYS A 139 -16.90 -15.51 7.49
CA LYS A 139 -17.92 -16.55 7.40
C LYS A 139 -18.10 -17.32 8.70
N ASN A 140 -17.01 -17.60 9.40
CA ASN A 140 -16.99 -18.30 10.69
C ASN A 140 -16.04 -17.56 11.66
N PRO A 141 -16.56 -16.72 12.58
CA PRO A 141 -15.75 -15.94 13.51
C PRO A 141 -14.87 -16.76 14.44
N ASP A 142 -15.25 -18.01 14.71
CA ASP A 142 -14.58 -18.91 15.65
C ASP A 142 -13.48 -19.77 15.00
N ILE A 143 -13.27 -19.61 13.68
CA ILE A 143 -12.27 -20.40 12.93
C ILE A 143 -10.86 -20.21 13.50
N SER A 144 -10.16 -21.30 13.73
CA SER A 144 -8.81 -21.31 14.29
C SER A 144 -7.90 -22.37 13.66
N SER A 145 -6.58 -22.09 13.67
CA SER A 145 -5.49 -23.02 13.32
C SER A 145 -5.76 -23.94 12.12
N THR A 146 -6.01 -25.23 12.40
CA THR A 146 -6.19 -26.29 11.40
C THR A 146 -7.47 -26.16 10.58
N GLU A 147 -8.47 -25.48 11.09
CA GLU A 147 -9.75 -25.28 10.38
C GLU A 147 -9.59 -24.39 9.14
N TYR A 148 -8.58 -23.49 9.15
CA TYR A 148 -8.21 -22.72 7.96
C TYR A 148 -7.74 -23.60 6.79
N GLN A 149 -7.22 -24.78 7.08
CA GLN A 149 -6.79 -25.76 6.08
C GLN A 149 -7.94 -26.63 5.56
N GLN A 150 -9.07 -26.63 6.26
CA GLN A 150 -10.27 -27.41 5.96
C GLN A 150 -11.36 -26.58 5.31
N GLY A 151 -10.98 -25.58 4.50
CA GLY A 151 -11.92 -24.70 3.80
C GLY A 151 -12.79 -25.44 2.77
N GLU A 152 -13.80 -24.75 2.26
CA GLU A 152 -14.78 -25.29 1.29
C GLU A 152 -14.15 -25.93 0.02
N GLN A 153 -12.89 -25.60 -0.27
CA GLN A 153 -12.14 -26.15 -1.40
C GLN A 153 -11.43 -27.47 -1.08
N MET A 154 -11.48 -27.92 0.16
CA MET A 154 -10.83 -29.16 0.57
C MET A 154 -11.48 -30.35 -0.15
N GLY A 155 -10.65 -31.22 -0.71
CA GLY A 155 -11.11 -32.39 -1.48
C GLY A 155 -11.33 -32.11 -2.96
N PHE A 156 -11.25 -30.89 -3.43
CA PHE A 156 -11.29 -30.58 -4.86
C PHE A 156 -9.88 -30.53 -5.46
N TRP A 157 -9.76 -31.07 -6.67
CA TRP A 157 -8.48 -31.10 -7.41
C TRP A 157 -7.88 -29.71 -7.65
N ASN A 158 -8.73 -28.73 -7.92
CA ASN A 158 -8.33 -27.34 -8.13
C ASN A 158 -9.53 -26.39 -7.93
N VAL A 159 -9.25 -25.09 -7.94
CA VAL A 159 -10.26 -24.05 -7.76
C VAL A 159 -11.35 -24.09 -8.84
N ARG A 160 -11.03 -24.46 -10.08
CA ARG A 160 -11.98 -24.57 -11.18
C ARG A 160 -13.04 -25.62 -10.88
N GLU A 161 -12.62 -26.81 -10.46
CA GLU A 161 -13.54 -27.90 -10.10
C GLU A 161 -14.45 -27.52 -8.92
N TYR A 162 -13.89 -26.85 -7.93
CA TYR A 162 -14.68 -26.32 -6.83
C TYR A 162 -15.74 -25.32 -7.30
N VAL A 163 -15.37 -24.36 -8.18
CA VAL A 163 -16.31 -23.34 -8.69
C VAL A 163 -17.40 -23.99 -9.54
N LEU A 164 -17.06 -24.95 -10.40
CA LEU A 164 -18.02 -25.70 -11.19
C LEU A 164 -19.00 -26.46 -10.31
N PHE A 165 -18.50 -27.12 -9.26
CA PHE A 165 -19.35 -27.79 -8.28
C PHE A 165 -20.25 -26.80 -7.54
N ARG A 166 -19.70 -25.72 -6.98
CA ARG A 166 -20.44 -24.67 -6.26
C ARG A 166 -21.57 -24.10 -7.09
N ASP A 167 -21.32 -23.84 -8.35
CA ASP A 167 -22.27 -23.22 -9.27
C ASP A 167 -23.11 -24.23 -10.07
N ASN A 168 -23.02 -25.51 -9.67
CA ASN A 168 -23.78 -26.61 -10.27
C ASN A 168 -23.62 -26.69 -11.81
N HIS A 169 -22.35 -26.46 -12.28
CA HIS A 169 -21.99 -26.39 -13.70
C HIS A 169 -22.83 -25.40 -14.52
N THR A 170 -23.33 -24.35 -13.86
CA THR A 170 -24.18 -23.34 -14.50
C THR A 170 -23.49 -21.99 -14.51
N CYS A 171 -23.43 -21.35 -15.66
CA CYS A 171 -22.89 -20.02 -15.78
C CYS A 171 -23.75 -19.00 -14.99
N GLN A 172 -23.14 -18.27 -14.05
CA GLN A 172 -23.90 -17.32 -13.22
C GLN A 172 -24.37 -16.08 -14.00
N SER A 173 -23.74 -15.79 -15.14
CA SER A 173 -24.12 -14.68 -16.02
C SER A 173 -25.24 -15.03 -16.99
N CYS A 174 -25.05 -16.08 -17.81
CA CYS A 174 -26.02 -16.43 -18.87
C CYS A 174 -26.92 -17.61 -18.51
N LYS A 175 -26.76 -18.24 -17.35
CA LYS A 175 -27.50 -19.42 -16.85
C LYS A 175 -27.42 -20.66 -17.76
N GLY A 176 -26.52 -20.67 -18.75
CA GLY A 176 -26.23 -21.85 -19.56
C GLY A 176 -25.39 -22.88 -18.77
N LYS A 177 -25.54 -24.16 -19.13
CA LYS A 177 -24.71 -25.27 -18.63
C LYS A 177 -23.45 -25.45 -19.46
#